data_89d3f4dacf02af682ca23a9f76919479
#
_entry.id   89d3f4dacf02af682ca23a9f76919479
#
_cell.length_a   1.000
_cell.length_b   1.000
_cell.length_c   1.000
_cell.angle_alpha   90.00
_cell.angle_beta   90.00
_cell.angle_gamma   90.00
#
_symmetry.space_group_name_H-M   'P 1'
#
loop_
_entity.id
_entity.type
_entity.pdbx_description
1 polymer ?
#
loop_
_entity_poly.entity_id
_entity_poly.type
_entity_poly.pdbx_seq_one_letter_code
_entity_poly.pdbx_strand_id
1 'polypeptide(L)'
;LYIHQYRCLQNFEVGLKDQHSALLLGRNGAGKSSFFDAVEVLQQIGRGVTQLKDLISESDFAFGETHKPIHLEISTTLEKQVYEYVLEVELPEHFNQPRVRKESLKVNGRANFYREEGKIQLGKNAEFTLDWHHVGLPLISTRNDDAPIARFRAWLARIIGLATVPG
;
A
#
# COMPACT_ATOMS: atom_id res chain seq x y z
N LEU A 1 -2.56 10.15 -2.10
CA LEU A 1 -2.51 9.09 -1.10
C LEU A 1 -3.75 9.17 -0.22
N TYR A 2 -4.47 8.07 -0.09
CA TYR A 2 -5.62 7.91 0.80
C TYR A 2 -5.33 6.79 1.81
N ILE A 3 -5.63 7.05 3.09
CA ILE A 3 -5.40 6.13 4.21
C ILE A 3 -6.66 6.09 5.07
N HIS A 4 -7.15 4.88 5.34
CA HIS A 4 -8.31 4.67 6.20
C HIS A 4 -8.07 3.52 7.18
N GLN A 5 -8.55 3.67 8.42
CA GLN A 5 -8.45 2.69 9.51
C GLN A 5 -7.02 2.26 9.88
N TYR A 6 -6.03 3.13 9.62
CA TYR A 6 -4.65 2.90 10.00
C TYR A 6 -4.24 3.79 11.18
N ARG A 7 -3.99 3.18 12.33
CA ARG A 7 -3.68 3.87 13.59
C ARG A 7 -4.71 4.96 13.92
N CYS A 8 -4.30 6.22 13.96
CA CYS A 8 -5.22 7.34 14.18
C CYS A 8 -5.80 7.95 12.88
N LEU A 9 -5.44 7.41 11.71
CA LEU A 9 -5.86 7.96 10.43
C LEU A 9 -7.17 7.32 9.96
N GLN A 10 -8.19 8.15 9.82
CA GLN A 10 -9.47 7.78 9.23
C GLN A 10 -9.84 8.76 8.12
N ASN A 11 -10.17 8.23 6.95
CA ASN A 11 -10.52 9.03 5.77
C ASN A 11 -9.50 10.15 5.49
N PHE A 12 -8.21 9.83 5.70
CA PHE A 12 -7.14 10.78 5.52
C PHE A 12 -6.71 10.79 4.05
N GLU A 13 -6.77 11.95 3.41
CA GLU A 13 -6.37 12.12 2.03
C GLU A 13 -5.34 13.26 1.92
N VAL A 14 -4.29 13.01 1.15
CA VAL A 14 -3.31 14.02 0.79
C VAL A 14 -2.97 13.94 -0.69
N GLY A 15 -3.09 15.06 -1.38
CA GLY A 15 -2.69 15.23 -2.77
C GLY A 15 -1.35 15.95 -2.85
N LEU A 16 -0.40 15.34 -3.57
CA LEU A 16 0.94 15.91 -3.82
C LEU A 16 1.15 16.10 -5.33
N LYS A 17 0.08 16.44 -6.04
CA LYS A 17 0.12 16.61 -7.49
C LYS A 17 1.14 17.69 -7.88
N ASP A 18 1.99 17.34 -8.84
CA ASP A 18 3.03 18.22 -9.39
C ASP A 18 4.08 18.72 -8.37
N GLN A 19 4.21 18.06 -7.23
CA GLN A 19 5.21 18.38 -6.23
C GLN A 19 6.24 17.24 -6.09
N HIS A 20 7.51 17.58 -6.10
CA HIS A 20 8.60 16.64 -5.86
C HIS A 20 8.82 16.36 -4.37
N SER A 21 8.36 17.25 -3.52
CA SER A 21 8.44 17.14 -2.06
C SER A 21 7.31 17.93 -1.40
N ALA A 22 6.93 17.49 -0.21
CA ALA A 22 5.96 18.19 0.62
C ALA A 22 6.40 18.19 2.08
N LEU A 23 6.08 19.25 2.78
CA LEU A 23 6.30 19.40 4.21
C LEU A 23 4.98 19.20 4.95
N LEU A 24 4.93 18.19 5.81
CA LEU A 24 3.79 17.94 6.67
C LEU A 24 3.99 18.61 8.03
N LEU A 25 3.20 19.64 8.30
CA LEU A 25 3.20 20.37 9.57
C LEU A 25 1.95 20.02 10.37
N GLY A 26 2.09 19.95 11.68
CA GLY A 26 0.97 19.70 12.58
C GLY A 26 1.43 19.60 14.03
N ARG A 27 0.49 19.72 14.96
CA ARG A 27 0.74 19.54 16.40
C ARG A 27 1.20 18.10 16.71
N ASN A 28 1.86 17.91 17.83
CA ASN A 28 2.14 16.57 18.35
C ASN A 28 0.82 15.81 18.54
N GLY A 29 0.78 14.54 18.10
CA GLY A 29 -0.45 13.74 18.14
C GLY A 29 -1.41 13.94 16.95
N ALA A 30 -1.09 14.81 15.99
CA ALA A 30 -1.93 15.03 14.81
C ALA A 30 -1.86 13.93 13.72
N GLY A 31 -1.20 12.80 14.02
CA GLY A 31 -1.11 11.66 13.08
C GLY A 31 0.07 11.73 12.10
N LYS A 32 1.01 12.67 12.26
CA LYS A 32 2.18 12.77 11.37
C LYS A 32 3.00 11.47 11.33
N SER A 33 3.31 10.89 12.48
CA SER A 33 4.04 9.62 12.55
C SER A 33 3.25 8.49 11.88
N SER A 34 1.96 8.40 12.11
CA SER A 34 1.10 7.40 11.47
C SER A 34 1.08 7.55 9.95
N PHE A 35 1.11 8.77 9.45
CA PHE A 35 1.23 9.03 8.01
C PHE A 35 2.58 8.52 7.46
N PHE A 36 3.69 8.86 8.11
CA PHE A 36 5.00 8.39 7.69
C PHE A 36 5.14 6.87 7.76
N ASP A 37 4.58 6.24 8.79
CA ASP A 37 4.56 4.79 8.93
C ASP A 37 3.75 4.12 7.81
N ALA A 38 2.62 4.71 7.41
CA ALA A 38 1.85 4.22 6.26
C ALA A 38 2.62 4.35 4.92
N VAL A 39 3.34 5.46 4.74
CA VAL A 39 4.23 5.65 3.58
C VAL A 39 5.36 4.63 3.60
N GLU A 40 5.93 4.33 4.77
CA GLU A 40 6.97 3.31 4.92
C GLU A 40 6.46 1.92 4.56
N VAL A 41 5.24 1.54 4.95
CA VAL A 41 4.60 0.29 4.52
C VAL A 41 4.62 0.18 2.99
N LEU A 42 4.16 1.21 2.30
CA LEU A 42 4.14 1.24 0.83
C LEU A 42 5.55 1.15 0.22
N GLN A 43 6.52 1.87 0.81
CA GLN A 43 7.92 1.81 0.38
C GLN A 43 8.51 0.41 0.53
N GLN A 44 8.27 -0.25 1.67
CA GLN A 44 8.76 -1.60 1.94
C GLN A 44 8.16 -2.62 0.95
N ILE A 45 6.89 -2.47 0.58
CA ILE A 45 6.27 -3.26 -0.49
C ILE A 45 7.02 -3.04 -1.80
N GLY A 46 7.30 -1.81 -2.18
CA GLY A 46 8.10 -1.49 -3.37
C GLY A 46 9.50 -2.11 -3.34
N ARG A 47 10.12 -2.19 -2.17
CA ARG A 47 11.44 -2.79 -1.93
C ARG A 47 11.44 -4.32 -1.90
N GLY A 48 10.27 -4.96 -1.96
CA GLY A 48 10.17 -6.40 -2.08
C GLY A 48 9.78 -7.12 -0.80
N VAL A 49 9.39 -6.43 0.27
CA VAL A 49 8.84 -7.07 1.47
C VAL A 49 7.48 -7.67 1.12
N THR A 50 7.33 -8.96 1.35
CA THR A 50 6.13 -9.73 0.97
C THR A 50 5.27 -10.12 2.16
N GLN A 51 5.89 -10.48 3.28
CA GLN A 51 5.15 -10.96 4.45
C GLN A 51 4.41 -9.81 5.14
N LEU A 52 3.11 -9.92 5.19
CA LEU A 52 2.25 -8.87 5.74
C LEU A 52 2.53 -8.57 7.21
N LYS A 53 2.88 -9.60 8.00
CA LYS A 53 3.26 -9.45 9.42
C LYS A 53 4.48 -8.54 9.66
N ASP A 54 5.35 -8.39 8.64
CA ASP A 54 6.52 -7.52 8.71
C ASP A 54 6.17 -6.06 8.34
N LEU A 55 4.98 -5.84 7.81
CA LEU A 55 4.47 -4.55 7.35
C LEU A 55 3.40 -3.96 8.28
N ILE A 56 2.48 -4.78 8.74
CA ILE A 56 1.29 -4.38 9.49
C ILE A 56 1.08 -5.34 10.65
N SER A 57 0.89 -4.78 11.84
CA SER A 57 0.58 -5.49 13.07
C SER A 57 -0.85 -5.22 13.54
N GLU A 58 -1.31 -5.95 14.54
CA GLU A 58 -2.62 -5.73 15.17
C GLU A 58 -2.76 -4.30 15.71
N SER A 59 -1.70 -3.73 16.27
CA SER A 59 -1.69 -2.36 16.81
C SER A 59 -1.84 -1.27 15.75
N ASP A 60 -1.71 -1.60 14.46
CA ASP A 60 -1.89 -0.64 13.37
C ASP A 60 -3.36 -0.46 12.97
N PHE A 61 -4.25 -1.35 13.43
CA PHE A 61 -5.69 -1.18 13.23
C PHE A 61 -6.23 -0.07 14.13
N ALA A 62 -6.96 0.86 13.54
CA ALA A 62 -7.47 2.03 14.24
C ALA A 62 -8.37 1.62 15.40
N PHE A 63 -8.13 2.20 16.57
CA PHE A 63 -8.90 1.96 17.80
C PHE A 63 -9.03 0.49 18.24
N GLY A 64 -8.11 -0.38 17.78
CA GLY A 64 -8.19 -1.81 18.05
C GLY A 64 -9.33 -2.54 17.32
N GLU A 65 -9.96 -1.87 16.35
CA GLU A 65 -11.07 -2.43 15.56
C GLU A 65 -10.54 -3.30 14.41
N THR A 66 -9.99 -4.45 14.73
CA THR A 66 -9.35 -5.36 13.76
C THR A 66 -10.29 -5.92 12.69
N HIS A 67 -11.61 -5.88 12.96
CA HIS A 67 -12.64 -6.29 12.00
C HIS A 67 -12.88 -5.25 10.89
N LYS A 68 -12.41 -4.02 11.07
CA LYS A 68 -12.46 -2.98 10.04
C LYS A 68 -11.16 -3.00 9.23
N PRO A 69 -11.22 -3.19 7.92
CA PRO A 69 -10.01 -3.29 7.13
C PRO A 69 -9.25 -1.97 7.07
N ILE A 70 -7.92 -2.08 7.18
CA ILE A 70 -7.01 -0.99 6.79
C ILE A 70 -7.07 -0.85 5.28
N HIS A 71 -7.21 0.37 4.78
CA HIS A 71 -7.18 0.70 3.37
C HIS A 71 -6.07 1.70 3.08
N LEU A 72 -5.14 1.30 2.22
CA LEU A 72 -4.08 2.15 1.69
C LEU A 72 -4.27 2.26 0.17
N GLU A 73 -4.35 3.48 -0.32
CA GLU A 73 -4.47 3.75 -1.76
C GLU A 73 -3.49 4.84 -2.17
N ILE A 74 -2.72 4.60 -3.22
CA ILE A 74 -1.80 5.57 -3.77
C ILE A 74 -1.97 5.67 -5.29
N SER A 75 -2.06 6.90 -5.78
CA SER A 75 -2.11 7.21 -7.20
C SER A 75 -0.93 8.09 -7.58
N THR A 76 -0.34 7.82 -8.72
CA THR A 76 0.77 8.60 -9.29
C THR A 76 0.75 8.57 -10.80
N THR A 77 1.39 9.56 -11.41
CA THR A 77 1.60 9.61 -12.86
C THR A 77 3.08 9.43 -13.17
N LEU A 78 3.41 8.37 -13.89
CA LEU A 78 4.76 8.05 -14.33
C LEU A 78 4.76 7.95 -15.86
N GLU A 79 5.61 8.74 -16.53
CA GLU A 79 5.72 8.72 -17.99
C GLU A 79 4.36 8.83 -18.71
N LYS A 80 3.52 9.76 -18.27
CA LYS A 80 2.17 10.01 -18.79
C LYS A 80 1.14 8.89 -18.56
N GLN A 81 1.48 7.86 -17.78
CA GLN A 81 0.54 6.81 -17.37
C GLN A 81 0.13 7.02 -15.92
N VAL A 82 -1.14 6.85 -15.65
CA VAL A 82 -1.70 6.94 -14.30
C VAL A 82 -1.72 5.57 -13.67
N TYR A 83 -1.10 5.45 -12.51
CA TYR A 83 -1.05 4.24 -11.70
C TYR A 83 -1.88 4.42 -10.44
N GLU A 84 -2.71 3.44 -10.13
CA GLU A 84 -3.54 3.42 -8.92
C GLU A 84 -3.33 2.08 -8.23
N TYR A 85 -2.74 2.09 -7.05
CA TYR A 85 -2.51 0.90 -6.23
C TYR A 85 -3.36 0.95 -4.98
N VAL A 86 -4.04 -0.15 -4.70
CA VAL A 86 -4.91 -0.32 -3.53
C VAL A 86 -4.49 -1.57 -2.78
N LEU A 87 -4.36 -1.45 -1.47
CA LEU A 87 -4.15 -2.55 -0.54
C LEU A 87 -5.17 -2.46 0.60
N GLU A 88 -5.97 -3.49 0.77
CA GLU A 88 -6.83 -3.68 1.94
C GLU A 88 -6.34 -4.85 2.78
N VAL A 89 -6.20 -4.61 4.07
CA VAL A 89 -5.71 -5.58 5.05
C VAL A 89 -6.74 -5.73 6.15
N GLU A 90 -7.04 -6.96 6.54
CA GLU A 90 -7.93 -7.27 7.65
C GLU A 90 -7.28 -8.25 8.63
N LEU A 91 -7.75 -8.24 9.86
CA LEU A 91 -7.42 -9.25 10.86
C LEU A 91 -8.73 -9.80 11.42
N PRO A 92 -9.29 -10.85 10.80
CA PRO A 92 -10.54 -11.44 11.25
C PRO A 92 -10.41 -12.06 12.65
N GLU A 93 -11.52 -12.13 13.34
CA GLU A 93 -11.61 -12.80 14.64
C GLU A 93 -11.08 -14.23 14.53
N HIS A 94 -10.31 -14.67 15.53
CA HIS A 94 -9.61 -15.96 15.57
C HIS A 94 -8.41 -16.13 14.64
N PHE A 95 -7.99 -15.10 13.92
CA PHE A 95 -6.74 -15.11 13.16
C PHE A 95 -5.60 -14.47 13.97
N ASN A 96 -4.42 -15.07 13.91
CA ASN A 96 -3.23 -14.58 14.63
C ASN A 96 -2.39 -13.61 13.80
N GLN A 97 -2.69 -13.45 12.52
CA GLN A 97 -1.94 -12.62 11.59
C GLN A 97 -2.87 -11.88 10.64
N PRO A 98 -2.54 -10.65 10.28
CA PRO A 98 -3.24 -9.93 9.24
C PRO A 98 -3.20 -10.68 7.91
N ARG A 99 -4.22 -10.48 7.11
CA ARG A 99 -4.31 -11.03 5.75
C ARG A 99 -4.69 -9.95 4.75
N VAL A 100 -4.25 -10.14 3.52
CA VAL A 100 -4.67 -9.28 2.41
C VAL A 100 -6.11 -9.64 2.04
N ARG A 101 -7.01 -8.68 2.19
CA ARG A 101 -8.39 -8.79 1.74
C ARG A 101 -8.52 -8.49 0.26
N LYS A 102 -7.87 -7.42 -0.19
CA LYS A 102 -7.89 -6.95 -1.57
C LYS A 102 -6.57 -6.29 -1.92
N GLU A 103 -6.11 -6.51 -3.12
CA GLU A 103 -4.94 -5.82 -3.66
C GLU A 103 -5.12 -5.62 -5.16
N SER A 104 -4.78 -4.45 -5.67
CA SER A 104 -4.88 -4.20 -7.10
C SER A 104 -3.92 -3.12 -7.55
N LEU A 105 -3.47 -3.24 -8.79
CA LEU A 105 -2.80 -2.17 -9.52
C LEU A 105 -3.53 -1.93 -10.84
N LYS A 106 -3.99 -0.72 -11.03
CA LYS A 106 -4.55 -0.25 -12.30
C LYS A 106 -3.56 0.68 -12.98
N VAL A 107 -3.51 0.59 -14.29
CA VAL A 107 -2.75 1.50 -15.15
C VAL A 107 -3.71 2.11 -16.16
N ASN A 108 -3.85 3.42 -16.17
CA ASN A 108 -4.84 4.15 -16.99
C ASN A 108 -6.26 3.58 -16.84
N GLY A 109 -6.65 3.27 -15.60
CA GLY A 109 -7.97 2.74 -15.26
C GLY A 109 -8.18 1.25 -15.60
N ARG A 110 -7.19 0.56 -16.19
CA ARG A 110 -7.27 -0.88 -16.51
C ARG A 110 -6.52 -1.68 -15.46
N ALA A 111 -7.14 -2.75 -14.96
CA ALA A 111 -6.50 -3.65 -14.01
C ALA A 111 -5.28 -4.33 -14.65
N ASN A 112 -4.10 -4.09 -14.09
CA ASN A 112 -2.86 -4.77 -14.42
C ASN A 112 -2.73 -6.05 -13.62
N PHE A 113 -3.04 -5.97 -12.33
CA PHE A 113 -3.39 -7.13 -11.53
C PHE A 113 -4.51 -6.78 -10.54
N TYR A 114 -5.22 -7.80 -10.13
CA TYR A 114 -6.28 -7.72 -9.15
C TYR A 114 -6.28 -8.98 -8.28
N ARG A 115 -6.46 -8.80 -6.99
CA ARG A 115 -6.54 -9.88 -6.03
C ARG A 115 -7.71 -9.68 -5.08
N GLU A 116 -8.43 -10.75 -4.86
CA GLU A 116 -9.44 -10.87 -3.82
C GLU A 116 -9.38 -12.29 -3.25
N GLU A 117 -9.40 -12.42 -1.93
CA GLU A 117 -9.43 -13.70 -1.22
C GLU A 117 -8.37 -14.74 -1.67
N GLY A 118 -7.13 -14.31 -1.91
CA GLY A 118 -6.04 -15.22 -2.26
C GLY A 118 -5.89 -15.57 -3.75
N LYS A 119 -6.86 -15.20 -4.59
CA LYS A 119 -6.76 -15.37 -6.03
C LYS A 119 -6.25 -14.12 -6.70
N ILE A 120 -5.17 -14.24 -7.44
CA ILE A 120 -4.57 -13.14 -8.23
C ILE A 120 -4.86 -13.36 -9.69
N GLN A 121 -5.40 -12.33 -10.32
CA GLN A 121 -5.54 -12.24 -11.76
C GLN A 121 -4.50 -11.26 -12.32
N LEU A 122 -3.71 -11.72 -13.28
CA LEU A 122 -2.75 -10.91 -14.04
C LEU A 122 -3.27 -10.69 -15.45
N GLY A 123 -3.61 -9.45 -15.76
CA GLY A 123 -4.18 -9.12 -17.06
C GLY A 123 -5.43 -9.94 -17.37
N LYS A 124 -5.51 -10.44 -18.62
CA LYS A 124 -6.70 -11.17 -19.07
C LYS A 124 -6.59 -12.71 -18.96
N ASN A 125 -5.38 -13.26 -18.82
CA ASN A 125 -5.15 -14.68 -19.12
C ASN A 125 -4.36 -15.46 -18.08
N ALA A 126 -3.94 -14.86 -16.99
CA ALA A 126 -3.18 -15.55 -15.96
C ALA A 126 -3.86 -15.41 -14.60
N GLU A 127 -4.14 -16.54 -13.98
CA GLU A 127 -4.65 -16.62 -12.62
C GLU A 127 -3.76 -17.55 -11.81
N PHE A 128 -3.45 -17.16 -10.57
CA PHE A 128 -2.76 -18.03 -9.62
C PHE A 128 -3.22 -17.74 -8.19
N THR A 129 -2.97 -18.69 -7.32
CA THR A 129 -3.28 -18.55 -5.90
C THR A 129 -2.03 -18.12 -5.14
N LEU A 130 -2.19 -17.13 -4.28
CA LEU A 130 -1.17 -16.67 -3.36
C LEU A 130 -1.72 -16.75 -1.94
N ASP A 131 -0.86 -17.17 -1.01
CA ASP A 131 -1.16 -17.10 0.41
C ASP A 131 -1.57 -15.67 0.80
N TRP A 132 -2.69 -15.52 1.46
CA TRP A 132 -3.25 -14.24 1.86
C TRP A 132 -2.43 -13.47 2.91
N HIS A 133 -1.43 -14.11 3.53
CA HIS A 133 -0.47 -13.46 4.42
C HIS A 133 0.69 -12.76 3.67
N HIS A 134 0.71 -12.87 2.34
CA HIS A 134 1.70 -12.22 1.49
C HIS A 134 1.08 -11.15 0.61
N VAL A 135 1.74 -10.01 0.51
CA VAL A 135 1.43 -8.97 -0.47
C VAL A 135 1.84 -9.45 -1.86
N GLY A 136 0.97 -9.26 -2.84
CA GLY A 136 1.16 -9.80 -4.19
C GLY A 136 2.09 -8.98 -5.06
N LEU A 137 2.06 -7.65 -4.97
CA LEU A 137 2.84 -6.76 -5.84
C LEU A 137 4.33 -7.11 -5.92
N PRO A 138 5.05 -7.40 -4.82
CA PRO A 138 6.46 -7.77 -4.89
C PRO A 138 6.72 -9.13 -5.54
N LEU A 139 5.75 -10.03 -5.52
CA LEU A 139 5.88 -11.40 -6.02
C LEU A 139 5.59 -11.55 -7.51
N ILE A 140 4.97 -10.54 -8.11
CA ILE A 140 4.68 -10.57 -9.54
C ILE A 140 5.98 -10.34 -10.30
N SER A 141 6.45 -11.41 -10.93
CA SER A 141 7.64 -11.39 -11.78
C SER A 141 7.30 -10.81 -13.15
N THR A 142 8.09 -9.86 -13.61
CA THR A 142 8.00 -9.30 -14.95
C THR A 142 9.27 -9.65 -15.73
N ARG A 143 9.11 -10.01 -17.00
CA ARG A 143 10.26 -10.33 -17.88
C ARG A 143 10.99 -9.08 -18.37
N ASN A 144 10.40 -7.92 -18.17
CA ASN A 144 10.91 -6.65 -18.67
C ASN A 144 10.81 -5.61 -17.57
N ASP A 145 11.90 -4.92 -17.28
CA ASP A 145 11.95 -3.84 -16.29
C ASP A 145 11.09 -2.63 -16.69
N ASP A 146 10.78 -2.48 -17.98
CA ASP A 146 9.86 -1.47 -18.50
C ASP A 146 8.39 -1.84 -18.34
N ALA A 147 8.06 -3.04 -17.87
CA ALA A 147 6.68 -3.42 -17.60
C ALA A 147 6.05 -2.48 -16.55
N PRO A 148 4.76 -2.13 -16.68
CA PRO A 148 4.10 -1.20 -15.77
C PRO A 148 4.25 -1.56 -14.29
N ILE A 149 4.14 -2.84 -13.94
CA ILE A 149 4.30 -3.32 -12.57
C ILE A 149 5.72 -3.05 -12.05
N ALA A 150 6.75 -3.37 -12.85
CA ALA A 150 8.15 -3.14 -12.47
C ALA A 150 8.44 -1.66 -12.28
N ARG A 151 7.94 -0.82 -13.17
CA ARG A 151 8.08 0.65 -13.10
C ARG A 151 7.42 1.22 -11.85
N PHE A 152 6.20 0.80 -11.56
CA PHE A 152 5.49 1.23 -10.37
C PHE A 152 6.21 0.79 -9.07
N ARG A 153 6.67 -0.46 -9.01
CA ARG A 153 7.45 -0.97 -7.86
C ARG A 153 8.72 -0.17 -7.63
N ALA A 154 9.47 0.11 -8.69
CA ALA A 154 10.71 0.89 -8.60
C ALA A 154 10.45 2.31 -8.10
N TRP A 155 9.36 2.93 -8.52
CA TRP A 155 8.94 4.24 -8.03
C TRP A 155 8.53 4.17 -6.55
N LEU A 156 7.72 3.19 -6.18
CA LEU A 156 7.23 3.00 -4.81
C LEU A 156 8.39 2.78 -3.82
N ALA A 157 9.41 2.02 -4.23
CA ALA A 157 10.62 1.77 -3.43
C ALA A 157 11.43 3.04 -3.13
N ARG A 158 11.25 4.11 -3.90
CA ARG A 158 11.99 5.38 -3.77
C ARG A 158 11.24 6.46 -3.00
N ILE A 159 9.98 6.23 -2.65
CA ILE A 159 9.25 7.17 -1.80
C ILE A 159 9.97 7.27 -0.46
N ILE A 160 10.29 8.48 -0.04
CA ILE A 160 10.97 8.73 1.23
C ILE A 160 10.10 9.63 2.09
N GLY A 161 9.75 9.15 3.27
CA GLY A 161 9.23 9.95 4.36
C GLY A 161 10.36 10.32 5.32
N LEU A 162 10.63 11.59 5.50
CA LEU A 162 11.58 12.08 6.51
C LEU A 162 10.80 12.68 7.68
N ALA A 163 10.78 11.99 8.81
CA ALA A 163 10.30 12.56 10.05
C ALA A 163 11.46 13.34 10.72
N THR A 164 11.31 14.65 10.82
CA THR A 164 12.19 15.44 11.68
C THR A 164 11.69 15.33 13.12
N VAL A 165 12.52 14.78 14.00
CA VAL A 165 12.25 14.87 15.44
C VAL A 165 12.54 16.30 15.84
N PRO A 166 11.58 17.06 16.41
CA PRO A 166 11.87 18.37 16.95
C PRO A 166 12.88 18.20 18.07
N GLY A 167 14.01 18.85 17.90
CA GLY A 167 15.07 18.94 18.93
C GLY A 167 14.60 19.70 20.16
#